data_6d66861d3cf83e9ecc6f03b86b641062
#
_entry.id   6d66861d3cf83e9ecc6f03b86b641062
#
_cell.length_a   1.000
_cell.length_b   1.000
_cell.length_c   1.000
_cell.angle_alpha   90.00
_cell.angle_beta   90.00
_cell.angle_gamma   90.00
#
_symmetry.space_group_name_H-M   'P 1'
#
loop_
_entity.id
_entity.type
_entity.pdbx_description
1 polymer ?
#
loop_
_entity_poly.entity_id
_entity_poly.type
_entity_poly.pdbx_seq_one_letter_code
_entity_poly.pdbx_strand_id
1 'polypeptide(L)'
;MTDDPIAAYLSYLQHVRQLSEHTLRGYAHELDALLAFADGRPLASLSAADMRGAVARAHAGGLSARSIARRLSAWRAFYRWYALRVEMPANPVATVRAPKRAKTLPKALSVDDANTLMESPFPDTPEGLRDHAILELFYSSGLRLAELVGLDVHYTQADGYRSASWLDREQAEVSVLGKGGKERKVPVGRKALEALDAWLAVRAGWVRADPHPLFLSVRGKRMSPGVVRERVKRAALVAGIPANVHPHVLRHSFATHVLQSSGDLRAVQELLGHASISATQVYTSLDFQHLARIYDSAHPRAKKRD
;
A
#
# COMPACT_ATOMS: atom_id res chain seq x y z
N MET A 1 -36.63 -1.44 -9.37
CA MET A 1 -35.35 -1.92 -9.93
C MET A 1 -34.64 -0.67 -10.43
N THR A 2 -33.46 -0.34 -9.92
CA THR A 2 -32.73 0.88 -10.28
C THR A 2 -32.35 0.81 -11.75
N ASP A 3 -32.90 1.73 -12.56
CA ASP A 3 -32.58 1.91 -14.01
C ASP A 3 -31.10 2.32 -14.24
N ASP A 4 -30.32 2.48 -13.19
CA ASP A 4 -28.93 2.88 -13.26
C ASP A 4 -27.99 1.63 -13.34
N PRO A 5 -27.44 1.34 -14.53
CA PRO A 5 -26.59 0.18 -14.73
C PRO A 5 -25.28 0.25 -13.94
N ILE A 6 -24.80 1.44 -13.58
CA ILE A 6 -23.57 1.61 -12.79
C ILE A 6 -23.85 1.27 -11.34
N ALA A 7 -24.94 1.75 -10.76
CA ALA A 7 -25.35 1.38 -9.40
C ALA A 7 -25.54 -0.14 -9.27
N ALA A 8 -26.20 -0.78 -10.27
CA ALA A 8 -26.39 -2.22 -10.33
C ALA A 8 -25.04 -2.99 -10.42
N TYR A 9 -24.09 -2.48 -11.21
CA TYR A 9 -22.76 -3.08 -11.31
C TYR A 9 -21.94 -2.94 -10.01
N LEU A 10 -21.97 -1.76 -9.37
CA LEU A 10 -21.29 -1.56 -8.08
C LEU A 10 -21.87 -2.48 -7.00
N SER A 11 -23.21 -2.64 -6.96
CA SER A 11 -23.87 -3.61 -6.08
C SER A 11 -23.41 -5.06 -6.36
N TYR A 12 -23.30 -5.45 -7.63
CA TYR A 12 -22.76 -6.76 -8.03
C TYR A 12 -21.30 -6.93 -7.54
N LEU A 13 -20.46 -5.92 -7.71
CA LEU A 13 -19.06 -5.97 -7.22
C LEU A 13 -18.98 -6.10 -5.70
N GLN A 14 -19.89 -5.46 -4.97
CA GLN A 14 -19.95 -5.49 -3.51
C GLN A 14 -20.47 -6.84 -2.99
N HIS A 15 -21.61 -7.29 -3.46
CA HIS A 15 -22.32 -8.42 -2.84
C HIS A 15 -21.94 -9.77 -3.46
N VAL A 16 -21.70 -9.83 -4.78
CA VAL A 16 -21.36 -11.07 -5.47
C VAL A 16 -19.86 -11.29 -5.55
N ARG A 17 -19.08 -10.22 -5.85
CA ARG A 17 -17.63 -10.32 -5.99
C ARG A 17 -16.91 -10.01 -4.68
N GLN A 18 -17.61 -9.52 -3.65
CA GLN A 18 -17.10 -9.19 -2.32
C GLN A 18 -15.80 -8.36 -2.35
N LEU A 19 -15.76 -7.35 -3.23
CA LEU A 19 -14.61 -6.48 -3.34
C LEU A 19 -14.54 -5.54 -2.14
N SER A 20 -13.31 -5.19 -1.74
CA SER A 20 -13.10 -4.23 -0.64
C SER A 20 -13.68 -2.86 -0.98
N GLU A 21 -14.11 -2.10 0.05
CA GLU A 21 -14.61 -0.72 -0.12
C GLU A 21 -13.64 0.18 -0.87
N HIS A 22 -12.33 0.03 -0.66
CA HIS A 22 -11.33 0.81 -1.38
C HIS A 22 -11.37 0.50 -2.88
N THR A 23 -11.53 -0.76 -3.25
CA THR A 23 -11.67 -1.19 -4.65
C THR A 23 -12.97 -0.68 -5.25
N LEU A 24 -14.07 -0.77 -4.51
CA LEU A 24 -15.38 -0.25 -4.94
C LEU A 24 -15.34 1.25 -5.20
N ARG A 25 -14.74 2.04 -4.30
CA ARG A 25 -14.51 3.49 -4.51
C ARG A 25 -13.68 3.76 -5.76
N GLY A 26 -12.67 2.94 -6.03
CA GLY A 26 -11.87 3.04 -7.25
C GLY A 26 -12.70 2.80 -8.51
N TYR A 27 -13.56 1.76 -8.52
CA TYR A 27 -14.47 1.50 -9.62
C TYR A 27 -15.50 2.62 -9.80
N ALA A 28 -16.14 3.08 -8.72
CA ALA A 28 -17.10 4.18 -8.75
C ALA A 28 -16.49 5.42 -9.42
N HIS A 29 -15.32 5.86 -8.95
CA HIS A 29 -14.63 7.02 -9.54
C HIS A 29 -14.36 6.89 -11.04
N GLU A 30 -13.95 5.72 -11.52
CA GLU A 30 -13.71 5.54 -12.97
C GLU A 30 -15.02 5.38 -13.77
N LEU A 31 -16.09 4.89 -13.16
CA LEU A 31 -17.40 4.81 -13.79
C LEU A 31 -18.13 6.16 -13.81
N ASP A 32 -17.95 7.02 -12.81
CA ASP A 32 -18.39 8.42 -12.85
C ASP A 32 -17.77 9.15 -14.04
N ALA A 33 -16.49 8.88 -14.32
CA ALA A 33 -15.83 9.46 -15.50
C ALA A 33 -16.42 8.90 -16.82
N LEU A 34 -16.96 7.69 -16.83
CA LEU A 34 -17.67 7.14 -17.99
C LEU A 34 -19.02 7.84 -18.20
N LEU A 35 -19.78 8.06 -17.13
CA LEU A 35 -21.05 8.79 -17.18
C LEU A 35 -20.84 10.22 -17.67
N ALA A 36 -19.89 10.92 -17.09
CA ALA A 36 -19.54 12.28 -17.51
C ALA A 36 -19.13 12.34 -18.98
N PHE A 37 -18.43 11.31 -19.48
CA PHE A 37 -18.09 11.20 -20.89
C PHE A 37 -19.31 10.89 -21.76
N ALA A 38 -20.21 10.03 -21.32
CA ALA A 38 -21.42 9.65 -22.05
C ALA A 38 -22.35 10.85 -22.26
N ASP A 39 -22.37 11.81 -21.33
CA ASP A 39 -23.15 13.05 -21.39
C ASP A 39 -24.62 12.80 -21.77
N GLY A 40 -25.27 11.94 -21.00
CA GLY A 40 -26.67 11.53 -21.21
C GLY A 40 -26.90 10.51 -22.33
N ARG A 41 -25.92 10.15 -23.14
CA ARG A 41 -26.06 9.09 -24.15
C ARG A 41 -26.19 7.72 -23.50
N PRO A 42 -27.00 6.81 -24.03
CA PRO A 42 -27.06 5.45 -23.54
C PRO A 42 -25.68 4.76 -23.59
N LEU A 43 -25.26 4.13 -22.49
CA LEU A 43 -23.96 3.49 -22.41
C LEU A 43 -23.78 2.37 -23.46
N ALA A 44 -24.87 1.69 -23.83
CA ALA A 44 -24.89 0.67 -24.87
C ALA A 44 -24.63 1.21 -26.29
N SER A 45 -24.86 2.49 -26.53
CA SER A 45 -24.66 3.14 -27.84
C SER A 45 -23.24 3.63 -28.07
N LEU A 46 -22.39 3.63 -27.02
CA LEU A 46 -21.02 4.13 -27.14
C LEU A 46 -20.17 3.16 -27.96
N SER A 47 -19.41 3.72 -28.91
CA SER A 47 -18.57 2.98 -29.85
C SER A 47 -17.08 2.93 -29.40
N ALA A 48 -16.31 2.09 -30.04
CA ALA A 48 -14.84 2.06 -29.84
C ALA A 48 -14.17 3.40 -30.27
N ALA A 49 -14.78 4.14 -31.21
CA ALA A 49 -14.31 5.47 -31.60
C ALA A 49 -14.53 6.47 -30.46
N ASP A 50 -15.71 6.44 -29.83
CA ASP A 50 -15.99 7.26 -28.64
C ASP A 50 -14.98 6.99 -27.53
N MET A 51 -14.69 5.73 -27.23
CA MET A 51 -13.72 5.37 -26.19
C MET A 51 -12.29 5.83 -26.51
N ARG A 52 -11.87 5.78 -27.77
CA ARG A 52 -10.60 6.38 -28.20
C ARG A 52 -10.59 7.90 -28.00
N GLY A 53 -11.70 8.58 -28.34
CA GLY A 53 -11.88 10.00 -28.09
C GLY A 53 -11.80 10.36 -26.59
N ALA A 54 -12.43 9.53 -25.73
CA ALA A 54 -12.34 9.69 -24.28
C ALA A 54 -10.89 9.57 -23.74
N VAL A 55 -10.14 8.60 -24.27
CA VAL A 55 -8.72 8.41 -23.93
C VAL A 55 -7.89 9.62 -24.39
N ALA A 56 -8.10 10.08 -25.61
CA ALA A 56 -7.38 11.24 -26.15
C ALA A 56 -7.63 12.50 -25.31
N ARG A 57 -8.88 12.79 -24.96
CA ARG A 57 -9.26 13.91 -24.08
C ARG A 57 -8.65 13.81 -22.69
N ALA A 58 -8.72 12.63 -22.09
CA ALA A 58 -8.12 12.39 -20.77
C ALA A 58 -6.60 12.59 -20.79
N HIS A 59 -5.93 12.16 -21.85
CA HIS A 59 -4.49 12.35 -22.03
C HIS A 59 -4.11 13.81 -22.25
N ALA A 60 -4.83 14.51 -23.11
CA ALA A 60 -4.68 15.95 -23.34
C ALA A 60 -4.94 16.76 -22.07
N GLY A 61 -5.89 16.33 -21.23
CA GLY A 61 -6.15 16.91 -19.90
C GLY A 61 -5.11 16.53 -18.82
N GLY A 62 -3.99 15.93 -19.19
CA GLY A 62 -2.87 15.64 -18.27
C GLY A 62 -2.99 14.32 -17.49
N LEU A 63 -3.98 13.47 -17.78
CA LEU A 63 -4.10 12.19 -17.08
C LEU A 63 -2.96 11.24 -17.48
N SER A 64 -2.27 10.68 -16.51
CA SER A 64 -1.14 9.78 -16.76
C SER A 64 -1.56 8.51 -17.52
N ALA A 65 -0.67 7.95 -18.33
CA ALA A 65 -0.88 6.69 -19.04
C ALA A 65 -1.30 5.54 -18.08
N ARG A 66 -0.79 5.55 -16.82
CA ARG A 66 -1.16 4.59 -15.76
C ARG A 66 -2.60 4.78 -15.32
N SER A 67 -3.04 6.01 -15.11
CA SER A 67 -4.42 6.32 -14.73
C SER A 67 -5.39 5.96 -15.84
N ILE A 68 -5.03 6.26 -17.10
CA ILE A 68 -5.81 5.87 -18.28
C ILE A 68 -5.92 4.35 -18.39
N ALA A 69 -4.84 3.62 -18.17
CA ALA A 69 -4.87 2.15 -18.21
C ALA A 69 -5.79 1.56 -17.12
N ARG A 70 -5.77 2.14 -15.90
CA ARG A 70 -6.67 1.76 -14.81
C ARG A 70 -8.13 2.04 -15.18
N ARG A 71 -8.42 3.22 -15.72
CA ARG A 71 -9.74 3.63 -16.21
C ARG A 71 -10.28 2.65 -17.24
N LEU A 72 -9.50 2.35 -18.27
CA LEU A 72 -9.87 1.38 -19.30
C LEU A 72 -10.09 -0.03 -18.74
N SER A 73 -9.33 -0.42 -17.71
CA SER A 73 -9.54 -1.71 -17.03
C SER A 73 -10.90 -1.78 -16.34
N ALA A 74 -11.28 -0.72 -15.61
CA ALA A 74 -12.58 -0.62 -14.95
C ALA A 74 -13.73 -0.61 -15.97
N TRP A 75 -13.59 0.19 -17.03
CA TRP A 75 -14.61 0.25 -18.10
C TRP A 75 -14.76 -1.08 -18.85
N ARG A 76 -13.66 -1.79 -19.14
CA ARG A 76 -13.74 -3.14 -19.76
C ARG A 76 -14.46 -4.13 -18.87
N ALA A 77 -14.20 -4.06 -17.56
CA ALA A 77 -14.87 -4.97 -16.61
C ALA A 77 -16.36 -4.66 -16.51
N PHE A 78 -16.74 -3.38 -16.48
CA PHE A 78 -18.13 -2.95 -16.53
C PHE A 78 -18.83 -3.43 -17.81
N TYR A 79 -18.27 -3.14 -18.98
CA TYR A 79 -18.90 -3.52 -20.25
C TYR A 79 -19.00 -5.03 -20.46
N ARG A 80 -18.07 -5.83 -19.92
CA ARG A 80 -18.21 -7.29 -19.91
C ARG A 80 -19.41 -7.76 -19.09
N TRP A 81 -19.68 -7.11 -17.95
CA TRP A 81 -20.84 -7.42 -17.13
C TRP A 81 -22.12 -6.88 -17.75
N TYR A 82 -22.06 -5.70 -18.36
CA TYR A 82 -23.21 -5.02 -18.97
C TYR A 82 -23.71 -5.72 -20.22
N ALA A 83 -22.82 -6.21 -21.08
CA ALA A 83 -23.15 -6.97 -22.29
C ALA A 83 -23.92 -8.28 -22.05
N LEU A 84 -23.91 -8.79 -20.82
CA LEU A 84 -24.76 -9.97 -20.46
C LEU A 84 -26.21 -9.57 -20.13
N ARG A 85 -26.54 -8.29 -20.11
CA ARG A 85 -27.81 -7.73 -19.64
C ARG A 85 -28.51 -6.84 -20.66
N VAL A 86 -27.75 -6.33 -21.59
CA VAL A 86 -28.25 -5.43 -22.63
C VAL A 86 -27.66 -5.84 -23.96
N GLU A 87 -28.49 -5.85 -24.99
CA GLU A 87 -28.03 -6.11 -26.35
C GLU A 87 -27.11 -4.97 -26.82
N MET A 88 -25.91 -5.35 -27.21
CA MET A 88 -24.91 -4.44 -27.74
C MET A 88 -23.98 -5.16 -28.74
N PRO A 89 -23.49 -4.45 -29.77
CA PRO A 89 -22.75 -5.11 -30.85
C PRO A 89 -21.42 -5.73 -30.37
N ALA A 90 -20.72 -5.05 -29.45
CA ALA A 90 -19.47 -5.50 -28.86
C ALA A 90 -19.08 -4.60 -27.66
N ASN A 91 -18.15 -5.08 -26.83
CA ASN A 91 -17.56 -4.24 -25.78
C ASN A 91 -16.73 -3.11 -26.40
N PRO A 92 -17.15 -1.82 -26.28
CA PRO A 92 -16.52 -0.70 -26.98
C PRO A 92 -15.10 -0.41 -26.49
N VAL A 93 -14.71 -0.96 -25.33
CA VAL A 93 -13.40 -0.75 -24.72
C VAL A 93 -12.42 -1.90 -25.02
N ALA A 94 -12.90 -3.00 -25.65
CA ALA A 94 -12.11 -4.22 -25.82
C ALA A 94 -10.76 -3.97 -26.52
N THR A 95 -10.78 -3.21 -27.63
CA THR A 95 -9.61 -2.94 -28.47
C THR A 95 -8.88 -1.63 -28.12
N VAL A 96 -9.42 -0.81 -27.23
CA VAL A 96 -8.86 0.49 -26.88
C VAL A 96 -7.66 0.32 -25.94
N ARG A 97 -6.54 0.94 -26.28
CA ARG A 97 -5.29 0.87 -25.51
C ARG A 97 -4.97 2.21 -24.85
N ALA A 98 -4.39 2.15 -23.69
CA ALA A 98 -3.79 3.33 -23.07
C ALA A 98 -2.52 3.76 -23.83
N PRO A 99 -2.13 5.04 -23.75
CA PRO A 99 -0.85 5.50 -24.27
C PRO A 99 0.30 4.65 -23.75
N LYS A 100 1.35 4.47 -24.57
CA LYS A 100 2.54 3.74 -24.14
C LYS A 100 3.17 4.41 -22.93
N ARG A 101 3.48 3.62 -21.95
CA ARG A 101 4.15 4.05 -20.73
C ARG A 101 5.66 4.03 -20.94
N ALA A 102 6.36 5.11 -20.59
CA ALA A 102 7.79 5.00 -20.37
C ALA A 102 8.01 3.95 -19.25
N LYS A 103 8.77 2.91 -19.53
CA LYS A 103 9.14 1.88 -18.55
C LYS A 103 10.18 2.47 -17.59
N THR A 104 9.75 3.29 -16.66
CA THR A 104 10.56 3.58 -15.49
C THR A 104 10.26 2.51 -14.45
N LEU A 105 11.17 1.54 -14.32
CA LEU A 105 11.16 0.67 -13.16
C LEU A 105 11.41 1.57 -11.94
N PRO A 106 10.59 1.47 -10.87
CA PRO A 106 10.95 2.11 -9.62
C PRO A 106 12.32 1.54 -9.22
N LYS A 107 13.35 2.38 -9.20
CA LYS A 107 14.65 1.97 -8.70
C LYS A 107 14.52 1.84 -7.18
N ALA A 108 14.95 0.71 -6.64
CA ALA A 108 15.26 0.63 -5.22
C ALA A 108 16.30 1.71 -4.90
N LEU A 109 16.25 2.26 -3.70
CA LEU A 109 17.36 3.08 -3.20
C LEU A 109 18.61 2.19 -3.15
N SER A 110 19.78 2.79 -3.34
CA SER A 110 21.02 2.12 -2.94
C SER A 110 21.03 1.92 -1.43
N VAL A 111 21.90 1.05 -0.92
CA VAL A 111 22.07 0.90 0.54
C VAL A 111 22.54 2.22 1.15
N ASP A 112 23.41 2.95 0.46
CA ASP A 112 23.93 4.24 0.92
C ASP A 112 22.84 5.32 0.95
N ASP A 113 22.00 5.42 -0.10
CA ASP A 113 20.85 6.34 -0.09
C ASP A 113 19.85 5.99 1.02
N ALA A 114 19.61 4.71 1.25
CA ALA A 114 18.72 4.27 2.32
C ALA A 114 19.30 4.63 3.70
N ASN A 115 20.60 4.42 3.92
CA ASN A 115 21.27 4.82 5.15
C ASN A 115 21.24 6.34 5.33
N THR A 116 21.56 7.11 4.28
CA THR A 116 21.50 8.58 4.30
C THR A 116 20.10 9.08 4.68
N LEU A 117 19.05 8.43 4.16
CA LEU A 117 17.66 8.78 4.51
C LEU A 117 17.35 8.51 5.98
N MET A 118 17.79 7.36 6.51
CA MET A 118 17.51 6.97 7.90
C MET A 118 18.37 7.76 8.91
N GLU A 119 19.57 8.19 8.53
CA GLU A 119 20.50 8.93 9.35
C GLU A 119 20.40 10.45 9.15
N SER A 120 19.50 10.90 8.27
CA SER A 120 19.25 12.33 8.09
C SER A 120 18.79 12.98 9.41
N PRO A 121 19.13 14.25 9.65
CA PRO A 121 18.75 14.93 10.88
C PRO A 121 17.22 15.10 10.93
N PHE A 122 16.60 14.37 11.84
CA PHE A 122 15.20 14.60 12.21
C PHE A 122 15.15 15.63 13.33
N PRO A 123 14.18 16.57 13.30
CA PRO A 123 13.98 17.48 14.43
C PRO A 123 13.77 16.71 15.73
N ASP A 124 14.37 17.20 16.82
CA ASP A 124 14.12 16.69 18.17
C ASP A 124 12.76 17.20 18.70
N THR A 125 11.73 16.80 18.01
CA THR A 125 10.32 17.09 18.28
C THR A 125 9.53 15.79 18.20
N PRO A 126 8.37 15.70 18.87
CA PRO A 126 7.54 14.50 18.77
C PRO A 126 7.19 14.12 17.34
N GLU A 127 6.98 15.09 16.44
CA GLU A 127 6.78 14.85 15.01
C GLU A 127 8.00 14.22 14.34
N GLY A 128 9.18 14.73 14.65
CA GLY A 128 10.44 14.24 14.09
C GLY A 128 10.74 12.82 14.54
N LEU A 129 10.58 12.53 15.83
CA LEU A 129 10.74 11.17 16.39
C LEU A 129 9.76 10.18 15.76
N ARG A 130 8.49 10.58 15.60
CA ARG A 130 7.47 9.78 14.92
C ARG A 130 7.86 9.50 13.48
N ASP A 131 8.23 10.54 12.73
CA ASP A 131 8.52 10.44 11.30
C ASP A 131 9.78 9.59 11.06
N HIS A 132 10.78 9.68 11.95
CA HIS A 132 11.95 8.79 11.95
C HIS A 132 11.54 7.33 12.20
N ALA A 133 10.74 7.07 13.24
CA ALA A 133 10.24 5.72 13.51
C ALA A 133 9.42 5.12 12.35
N ILE A 134 8.64 5.94 11.65
CA ILE A 134 7.90 5.51 10.43
C ILE A 134 8.87 5.05 9.34
N LEU A 135 9.93 5.82 9.07
CA LEU A 135 10.89 5.50 8.02
C LEU A 135 11.70 4.24 8.34
N GLU A 136 12.23 4.18 9.57
CA GLU A 136 12.97 3.01 10.05
C GLU A 136 12.11 1.74 9.96
N LEU A 137 10.85 1.81 10.40
CA LEU A 137 9.95 0.65 10.36
C LEU A 137 9.60 0.25 8.92
N PHE A 138 9.36 1.20 8.01
CA PHE A 138 9.15 0.88 6.59
C PHE A 138 10.34 0.16 5.98
N TYR A 139 11.54 0.65 6.23
CA TYR A 139 12.74 0.08 5.65
C TYR A 139 13.13 -1.23 6.34
N SER A 140 12.96 -1.32 7.66
CA SER A 140 13.25 -2.52 8.43
C SER A 140 12.32 -3.70 8.09
N SER A 141 11.02 -3.45 8.00
CA SER A 141 10.02 -4.52 7.92
C SER A 141 9.30 -4.62 6.56
N GLY A 142 9.64 -3.76 5.62
CA GLY A 142 9.05 -3.77 4.28
C GLY A 142 7.52 -3.73 4.24
N LEU A 143 6.88 -3.09 5.21
CA LEU A 143 5.42 -3.03 5.33
C LEU A 143 4.76 -2.32 4.14
N ARG A 144 3.51 -2.71 3.83
CA ARG A 144 2.66 -1.89 2.98
C ARG A 144 2.19 -0.66 3.75
N LEU A 145 1.94 0.44 3.05
CA LEU A 145 1.46 1.67 3.69
C LEU A 145 0.20 1.45 4.54
N ALA A 146 -0.75 0.65 4.06
CA ALA A 146 -1.97 0.34 4.81
C ALA A 146 -1.68 -0.50 6.06
N GLU A 147 -0.70 -1.39 6.01
CA GLU A 147 -0.27 -2.20 7.14
C GLU A 147 0.37 -1.31 8.21
N LEU A 148 1.32 -0.44 7.85
CA LEU A 148 1.95 0.49 8.80
C LEU A 148 0.92 1.42 9.46
N VAL A 149 0.02 2.00 8.69
CA VAL A 149 -1.05 2.88 9.22
C VAL A 149 -2.01 2.12 10.13
N GLY A 150 -2.24 0.83 9.83
CA GLY A 150 -3.12 -0.05 10.60
C GLY A 150 -2.53 -0.57 11.91
N LEU A 151 -1.23 -0.36 12.17
CA LEU A 151 -0.59 -0.87 13.38
C LEU A 151 -1.14 -0.22 14.65
N ASP A 152 -1.34 -1.05 15.65
CA ASP A 152 -1.57 -0.67 17.04
C ASP A 152 -0.28 -0.78 17.86
N VAL A 153 -0.24 -0.10 19.01
CA VAL A 153 0.92 -0.13 19.91
C VAL A 153 1.19 -1.54 20.44
N HIS A 154 0.14 -2.27 20.73
CA HIS A 154 0.17 -3.67 21.18
C HIS A 154 -1.14 -4.34 20.78
N TYR A 155 -1.19 -5.66 20.92
CA TYR A 155 -2.45 -6.39 20.76
C TYR A 155 -3.44 -6.00 21.83
N THR A 156 -4.65 -5.66 21.42
CA THR A 156 -5.77 -5.36 22.34
C THR A 156 -7.01 -6.10 21.85
N GLN A 157 -7.70 -6.75 22.80
CA GLN A 157 -9.02 -7.32 22.58
C GLN A 157 -9.86 -7.04 23.83
N ALA A 158 -10.59 -5.93 23.79
CA ALA A 158 -11.44 -5.46 24.88
C ALA A 158 -12.51 -4.50 24.36
N ASP A 159 -13.65 -4.42 25.03
CA ASP A 159 -14.72 -3.42 24.79
C ASP A 159 -15.18 -3.32 23.32
N GLY A 160 -15.29 -4.46 22.65
CA GLY A 160 -15.67 -4.51 21.22
C GLY A 160 -14.57 -4.12 20.24
N TYR A 161 -13.40 -3.74 20.73
CA TYR A 161 -12.21 -3.49 19.91
C TYR A 161 -11.34 -4.74 19.82
N ARG A 162 -10.79 -4.99 18.63
CA ARG A 162 -9.76 -6.02 18.39
C ARG A 162 -8.71 -5.48 17.43
N SER A 163 -7.45 -5.51 17.85
CA SER A 163 -6.31 -5.16 16.99
C SER A 163 -6.25 -6.08 15.79
N ALA A 164 -6.22 -5.47 14.60
CA ALA A 164 -6.01 -6.20 13.33
C ALA A 164 -4.52 -6.39 13.03
N SER A 165 -3.69 -5.45 13.45
CA SER A 165 -2.23 -5.47 13.29
C SER A 165 -1.61 -4.72 14.46
N TRP A 166 -0.47 -5.18 14.96
CA TRP A 166 0.16 -4.57 16.14
C TRP A 166 1.68 -4.76 16.17
N LEU A 167 2.33 -3.97 17.01
CA LEU A 167 3.73 -4.12 17.36
C LEU A 167 3.86 -5.05 18.57
N ASP A 168 4.72 -6.07 18.45
CA ASP A 168 5.19 -6.87 19.58
C ASP A 168 6.66 -6.49 19.84
N ARG A 169 6.88 -5.64 20.84
CA ARG A 169 8.22 -5.14 21.18
C ARG A 169 9.11 -6.21 21.80
N GLU A 170 8.52 -7.11 22.58
CA GLU A 170 9.27 -8.16 23.29
C GLU A 170 9.84 -9.18 22.29
N GLN A 171 9.04 -9.51 21.28
CA GLN A 171 9.45 -10.43 20.22
C GLN A 171 10.16 -9.72 19.06
N ALA A 172 10.32 -8.39 19.11
CA ALA A 172 10.89 -7.58 18.03
C ALA A 172 10.22 -7.86 16.67
N GLU A 173 8.89 -7.89 16.64
CA GLU A 173 8.10 -8.20 15.45
C GLU A 173 6.86 -7.32 15.31
N VAL A 174 6.32 -7.24 14.12
CA VAL A 174 4.97 -6.75 13.85
C VAL A 174 4.09 -7.86 13.31
N SER A 175 2.92 -8.02 13.90
CA SER A 175 1.86 -8.87 13.37
C SER A 175 0.97 -8.05 12.46
N VAL A 176 0.81 -8.48 11.20
CA VAL A 176 0.01 -7.75 10.20
C VAL A 176 -1.02 -8.66 9.54
N LEU A 177 -2.24 -8.13 9.42
CA LEU A 177 -3.32 -8.78 8.70
C LEU A 177 -3.19 -8.43 7.21
N GLY A 178 -2.83 -9.42 6.42
CA GLY A 178 -2.68 -9.28 4.97
C GLY A 178 -4.00 -9.39 4.21
N LYS A 179 -3.91 -9.32 2.88
CA LYS A 179 -5.06 -9.51 1.98
C LYS A 179 -5.67 -10.90 2.18
N GLY A 180 -6.99 -10.96 2.38
CA GLY A 180 -7.71 -12.22 2.61
C GLY A 180 -7.68 -12.71 4.06
N GLY A 181 -7.38 -11.84 5.03
CA GLY A 181 -7.42 -12.16 6.46
C GLY A 181 -6.24 -13.02 6.96
N LYS A 182 -5.19 -13.23 6.14
CA LYS A 182 -4.01 -13.99 6.54
C LYS A 182 -3.11 -13.13 7.42
N GLU A 183 -2.88 -13.56 8.63
CA GLU A 183 -1.90 -12.97 9.54
C GLU A 183 -0.48 -13.41 9.16
N ARG A 184 0.47 -12.48 9.26
CA ARG A 184 1.89 -12.79 9.18
C ARG A 184 2.68 -11.95 10.17
N LYS A 185 3.76 -12.52 10.67
CA LYS A 185 4.74 -11.85 11.53
C LYS A 185 5.91 -11.36 10.67
N VAL A 186 6.39 -10.16 10.94
CA VAL A 186 7.53 -9.57 10.25
C VAL A 186 8.51 -9.06 11.28
N PRO A 187 9.82 -9.44 11.20
CA PRO A 187 10.83 -8.95 12.12
C PRO A 187 11.00 -7.43 12.07
N VAL A 188 11.36 -6.85 13.21
CA VAL A 188 11.70 -5.43 13.36
C VAL A 188 13.15 -5.33 13.81
N GLY A 189 14.00 -4.73 12.99
CA GLY A 189 15.43 -4.58 13.29
C GLY A 189 15.68 -3.60 14.44
N ARG A 190 16.85 -3.75 15.06
CA ARG A 190 17.26 -2.99 16.23
C ARG A 190 17.12 -1.46 16.05
N LYS A 191 17.56 -0.92 14.93
CA LYS A 191 17.46 0.54 14.66
C LYS A 191 16.02 1.03 14.60
N ALA A 192 15.12 0.24 14.03
CA ALA A 192 13.69 0.56 14.02
C ALA A 192 13.08 0.48 15.43
N LEU A 193 13.50 -0.49 16.26
CA LEU A 193 13.07 -0.56 17.66
C LEU A 193 13.56 0.65 18.47
N GLU A 194 14.82 1.05 18.32
CA GLU A 194 15.37 2.26 18.96
C GLU A 194 14.56 3.51 18.60
N ALA A 195 14.24 3.69 17.31
CA ALA A 195 13.43 4.81 16.85
C ALA A 195 11.97 4.74 17.35
N LEU A 196 11.39 3.52 17.39
CA LEU A 196 10.06 3.29 17.95
C LEU A 196 10.01 3.61 19.44
N ASP A 197 11.04 3.23 20.20
CA ASP A 197 11.12 3.52 21.64
C ASP A 197 11.19 5.03 21.90
N ALA A 198 11.99 5.77 21.14
CA ALA A 198 12.04 7.21 21.21
C ALA A 198 10.67 7.87 20.91
N TRP A 199 9.98 7.37 19.89
CA TRP A 199 8.61 7.83 19.58
C TRP A 199 7.62 7.49 20.69
N LEU A 200 7.61 6.25 21.19
CA LEU A 200 6.69 5.79 22.22
C LEU A 200 6.84 6.55 23.53
N ALA A 201 8.06 7.00 23.87
CA ALA A 201 8.32 7.80 25.06
C ALA A 201 7.54 9.14 25.05
N VAL A 202 7.35 9.75 23.90
CA VAL A 202 6.64 11.03 23.76
C VAL A 202 5.19 10.88 23.30
N ARG A 203 4.83 9.73 22.72
CA ARG A 203 3.53 9.47 22.11
C ARG A 203 2.38 9.65 23.09
N ALA A 204 2.56 9.27 24.36
CA ALA A 204 1.50 9.36 25.37
C ALA A 204 0.90 10.77 25.46
N GLY A 205 1.71 11.81 25.32
CA GLY A 205 1.25 13.20 25.29
C GLY A 205 0.37 13.57 24.11
N TRP A 206 0.34 12.74 23.09
CA TRP A 206 -0.47 12.98 21.88
C TRP A 206 -1.78 12.19 21.84
N VAL A 207 -1.97 11.21 22.70
CA VAL A 207 -3.21 10.43 22.76
C VAL A 207 -4.36 11.35 23.16
N ARG A 208 -5.48 11.26 22.44
CA ARG A 208 -6.73 11.96 22.76
C ARG A 208 -7.84 10.96 23.07
N ALA A 209 -8.56 10.48 22.07
CA ALA A 209 -9.70 9.58 22.27
C ALA A 209 -9.35 8.11 22.02
N ASP A 210 -8.41 7.81 21.10
CA ASP A 210 -8.06 6.44 20.72
C ASP A 210 -6.58 6.17 21.07
N PRO A 211 -6.30 5.32 22.09
CA PRO A 211 -4.95 4.99 22.51
C PRO A 211 -4.29 3.91 21.64
N HIS A 212 -5.05 3.22 20.79
CA HIS A 212 -4.56 2.02 20.10
C HIS A 212 -3.55 2.31 18.97
N PRO A 213 -3.74 3.31 18.07
CA PRO A 213 -2.88 3.47 16.89
C PRO A 213 -1.42 3.70 17.26
N LEU A 214 -0.49 2.95 16.65
CA LEU A 214 0.95 3.15 16.88
C LEU A 214 1.39 4.56 16.46
N PHE A 215 0.97 5.03 15.29
CA PHE A 215 1.33 6.36 14.78
C PHE A 215 0.15 7.33 14.81
N LEU A 216 0.33 8.43 15.55
CA LEU A 216 -0.66 9.47 15.74
C LEU A 216 -0.33 10.72 14.90
N SER A 217 -1.37 11.35 14.39
CA SER A 217 -1.28 12.70 13.84
C SER A 217 -1.19 13.73 14.99
N VAL A 218 -0.83 14.98 14.67
CA VAL A 218 -0.84 16.09 15.64
C VAL A 218 -2.19 16.31 16.31
N ARG A 219 -3.27 15.78 15.73
CA ARG A 219 -4.63 15.81 16.31
C ARG A 219 -4.92 14.61 17.22
N GLY A 220 -3.95 13.77 17.52
CA GLY A 220 -4.12 12.56 18.35
C GLY A 220 -4.94 11.44 17.72
N LYS A 221 -5.14 11.46 16.40
CA LYS A 221 -5.85 10.43 15.64
C LYS A 221 -4.86 9.57 14.85
N ARG A 222 -5.25 8.34 14.52
CA ARG A 222 -4.51 7.47 13.59
C ARG A 222 -4.09 8.26 12.34
N MET A 223 -2.84 8.15 11.92
CA MET A 223 -2.36 8.83 10.73
C MET A 223 -3.04 8.30 9.46
N SER A 224 -3.37 9.21 8.55
CA SER A 224 -3.88 8.81 7.24
C SER A 224 -2.75 8.40 6.29
N PRO A 225 -3.03 7.51 5.33
CA PRO A 225 -2.05 7.13 4.30
C PRO A 225 -1.47 8.31 3.51
N GLY A 226 -2.27 9.38 3.32
CA GLY A 226 -1.85 10.60 2.63
C GLY A 226 -0.77 11.35 3.41
N VAL A 227 -0.99 11.52 4.71
CA VAL A 227 -0.03 12.20 5.60
C VAL A 227 1.28 11.42 5.67
N VAL A 228 1.23 10.09 5.83
CA VAL A 228 2.45 9.26 5.86
C VAL A 228 3.25 9.39 4.56
N ARG A 229 2.59 9.38 3.38
CA ARG A 229 3.29 9.58 2.11
C ARG A 229 4.01 10.93 2.04
N GLU A 230 3.34 11.98 2.51
CA GLU A 230 3.92 13.33 2.50
C GLU A 230 5.13 13.43 3.44
N ARG A 231 5.07 12.78 4.63
CA ARG A 231 6.21 12.73 5.56
C ARG A 231 7.41 11.99 4.96
N VAL A 232 7.19 10.83 4.35
CA VAL A 232 8.25 10.08 3.64
C VAL A 232 8.88 10.91 2.53
N LYS A 233 8.06 11.58 1.71
CA LYS A 233 8.54 12.44 0.63
C LYS A 233 9.36 13.62 1.17
N ARG A 234 8.88 14.27 2.22
CA ARG A 234 9.58 15.41 2.86
C ARG A 234 10.93 14.99 3.43
N ALA A 235 10.99 13.86 4.13
CA ALA A 235 12.25 13.33 4.66
C ALA A 235 13.28 13.06 3.55
N ALA A 236 12.86 12.47 2.44
CA ALA A 236 13.74 12.24 1.30
C ALA A 236 14.27 13.54 0.68
N LEU A 237 13.44 14.59 0.60
CA LEU A 237 13.88 15.91 0.14
C LEU A 237 14.90 16.53 1.08
N VAL A 238 14.69 16.44 2.39
CA VAL A 238 15.63 16.94 3.41
C VAL A 238 16.95 16.18 3.36
N ALA A 239 16.91 14.86 3.14
CA ALA A 239 18.10 14.03 2.99
C ALA A 239 18.84 14.24 1.65
N GLY A 240 18.35 15.12 0.77
CA GLY A 240 18.97 15.38 -0.53
C GLY A 240 18.85 14.22 -1.53
N ILE A 241 17.92 13.28 -1.32
CA ILE A 241 17.78 12.11 -2.19
C ILE A 241 16.95 12.49 -3.42
N PRO A 242 17.54 12.40 -4.64
CA PRO A 242 16.90 12.89 -5.87
C PRO A 242 15.76 11.99 -6.37
N ALA A 243 15.58 10.81 -5.77
CA ALA A 243 14.56 9.88 -6.18
C ALA A 243 13.17 10.28 -5.64
N ASN A 244 12.11 9.94 -6.37
CA ASN A 244 10.75 10.07 -5.89
C ASN A 244 10.47 8.99 -4.83
N VAL A 245 10.96 9.21 -3.61
CA VAL A 245 10.83 8.27 -2.49
C VAL A 245 9.40 8.27 -1.97
N HIS A 246 8.85 7.10 -1.86
CA HIS A 246 7.51 6.87 -1.29
C HIS A 246 7.47 5.45 -0.66
N PRO A 247 6.45 5.09 0.14
CA PRO A 247 6.41 3.81 0.86
C PRO A 247 6.69 2.56 0.01
N HIS A 248 6.26 2.54 -1.25
CA HIS A 248 6.57 1.41 -2.14
C HIS A 248 8.05 1.34 -2.54
N VAL A 249 8.75 2.47 -2.64
CA VAL A 249 10.19 2.48 -2.89
C VAL A 249 10.94 1.91 -1.69
N LEU A 250 10.60 2.32 -0.47
CA LEU A 250 11.20 1.78 0.76
C LEU A 250 11.00 0.26 0.87
N ARG A 251 9.77 -0.21 0.64
CA ARG A 251 9.48 -1.65 0.62
C ARG A 251 10.24 -2.39 -0.49
N HIS A 252 10.38 -1.78 -1.66
CA HIS A 252 11.17 -2.36 -2.76
C HIS A 252 12.66 -2.41 -2.43
N SER A 253 13.20 -1.37 -1.77
CA SER A 253 14.58 -1.33 -1.30
C SER A 253 14.83 -2.41 -0.23
N PHE A 254 13.94 -2.55 0.75
CA PHE A 254 13.97 -3.67 1.70
C PHE A 254 14.05 -5.02 0.98
N ALA A 255 13.12 -5.28 0.05
CA ALA A 255 13.08 -6.53 -0.69
C ALA A 255 14.38 -6.81 -1.46
N THR A 256 14.89 -5.78 -2.14
CA THR A 256 16.10 -5.88 -2.95
C THR A 256 17.33 -6.14 -2.08
N HIS A 257 17.49 -5.40 -0.98
CA HIS A 257 18.66 -5.50 -0.12
C HIS A 257 18.68 -6.83 0.66
N VAL A 258 17.54 -7.27 1.18
CA VAL A 258 17.45 -8.58 1.82
C VAL A 258 17.70 -9.71 0.82
N LEU A 259 17.17 -9.61 -0.41
CA LEU A 259 17.40 -10.61 -1.45
C LEU A 259 18.88 -10.65 -1.88
N GLN A 260 19.52 -9.51 -2.08
CA GLN A 260 20.93 -9.43 -2.48
C GLN A 260 21.86 -10.01 -1.41
N SER A 261 21.51 -9.82 -0.13
CA SER A 261 22.32 -10.30 0.97
C SER A 261 22.07 -11.77 1.36
N SER A 262 20.81 -12.23 1.24
CA SER A 262 20.44 -13.61 1.63
C SER A 262 20.51 -14.61 0.47
N GLY A 263 20.29 -14.15 -0.77
CA GLY A 263 20.09 -15.03 -1.91
C GLY A 263 18.75 -15.79 -1.89
N ASP A 264 17.92 -15.63 -0.85
CA ASP A 264 16.71 -16.41 -0.63
C ASP A 264 15.45 -15.63 -1.06
N LEU A 265 15.06 -15.81 -2.32
CA LEU A 265 13.86 -15.21 -2.89
C LEU A 265 12.58 -15.66 -2.16
N ARG A 266 12.54 -16.91 -1.67
CA ARG A 266 11.38 -17.47 -1.00
C ARG A 266 11.15 -16.78 0.33
N ALA A 267 12.19 -16.65 1.16
CA ALA A 267 12.14 -15.94 2.43
C ALA A 267 11.68 -14.48 2.23
N VAL A 268 12.22 -13.79 1.22
CA VAL A 268 11.80 -12.41 0.91
C VAL A 268 10.33 -12.35 0.51
N GLN A 269 9.83 -13.28 -0.30
CA GLN A 269 8.42 -13.34 -0.67
C GLN A 269 7.50 -13.58 0.53
N GLU A 270 7.90 -14.42 1.45
CA GLU A 270 7.20 -14.72 2.70
C GLU A 270 7.16 -13.50 3.62
N LEU A 271 8.29 -12.84 3.87
CA LEU A 271 8.37 -11.58 4.64
C LEU A 271 7.46 -10.51 4.05
N LEU A 272 7.39 -10.41 2.74
CA LEU A 272 6.54 -9.44 2.06
C LEU A 272 5.06 -9.85 2.01
N GLY A 273 4.71 -11.09 2.26
CA GLY A 273 3.34 -11.59 2.16
C GLY A 273 2.81 -11.53 0.73
N HIS A 274 3.55 -12.07 -0.24
CA HIS A 274 3.11 -12.22 -1.61
C HIS A 274 2.17 -13.41 -1.73
N ALA A 275 0.93 -13.19 -2.16
CA ALA A 275 -0.15 -14.18 -2.22
C ALA A 275 0.01 -15.23 -3.35
N SER A 276 1.10 -15.24 -4.08
CA SER A 276 1.28 -16.04 -5.29
C SER A 276 2.32 -17.13 -5.13
N ILE A 277 2.09 -18.07 -4.25
CA ILE A 277 2.47 -19.49 -4.47
C ILE A 277 1.44 -20.30 -3.69
N SER A 278 0.80 -21.21 -4.40
CA SER A 278 -0.20 -22.15 -3.89
C SER A 278 0.38 -22.98 -2.77
N ALA A 279 0.03 -22.71 -1.53
CA ALA A 279 -0.18 -23.69 -0.48
C ALA A 279 -0.66 -22.98 0.78
N THR A 280 -1.72 -23.47 1.35
CA THR A 280 -2.14 -23.18 2.72
C THR A 280 -1.10 -23.77 3.66
N GLN A 281 0.02 -23.07 3.86
CA GLN A 281 0.95 -23.42 4.93
C GLN A 281 0.54 -22.63 6.17
N VAL A 282 0.17 -23.35 7.19
CA VAL A 282 0.09 -22.85 8.57
C VAL A 282 1.52 -22.53 8.98
N TYR A 283 1.81 -21.23 9.18
CA TYR A 283 3.13 -20.80 9.67
C TYR A 283 3.37 -21.39 11.05
N THR A 284 4.41 -22.20 11.17
CA THR A 284 4.88 -22.69 12.46
C THR A 284 5.86 -21.68 13.07
N SER A 285 6.08 -21.77 14.40
CA SER A 285 7.11 -20.95 15.07
C SER A 285 8.50 -21.19 14.52
N LEU A 286 8.76 -22.38 13.97
CA LEU A 286 10.04 -22.76 13.31
C LEU A 286 10.25 -21.99 12.00
N ASP A 287 9.19 -21.77 11.20
CA ASP A 287 9.28 -21.01 9.96
C ASP A 287 9.62 -19.54 10.24
N PHE A 288 9.02 -18.95 11.30
CA PHE A 288 9.32 -17.58 11.71
C PHE A 288 10.77 -17.43 12.21
N GLN A 289 11.28 -18.36 13.01
CA GLN A 289 12.68 -18.33 13.48
C GLN A 289 13.68 -18.43 12.31
N HIS A 290 13.35 -19.19 11.28
CA HIS A 290 14.16 -19.25 10.06
C HIS A 290 14.16 -17.90 9.32
N LEU A 291 12.99 -17.29 9.14
CA LEU A 291 12.87 -15.97 8.51
C LEU A 291 13.59 -14.88 9.31
N ALA A 292 13.50 -14.90 10.64
CA ALA A 292 14.20 -13.97 11.51
C ALA A 292 15.72 -14.10 11.37
N ARG A 293 16.28 -15.34 11.33
CA ARG A 293 17.71 -15.56 11.10
C ARG A 293 18.19 -15.05 9.75
N ILE A 294 17.42 -15.28 8.68
CA ILE A 294 17.72 -14.73 7.34
C ILE A 294 17.71 -13.21 7.40
N TYR A 295 16.69 -12.62 8.03
CA TYR A 295 16.57 -11.19 8.21
C TYR A 295 17.78 -10.61 8.96
N ASP A 296 18.13 -11.15 10.12
CA ASP A 296 19.24 -10.69 10.96
C ASP A 296 20.59 -10.79 10.25
N SER A 297 20.78 -11.80 9.41
CA SER A 297 22.03 -11.97 8.65
C SER A 297 22.10 -11.06 7.42
N ALA A 298 20.98 -10.71 6.82
CA ALA A 298 20.90 -10.09 5.50
C ALA A 298 20.50 -8.60 5.50
N HIS A 299 19.70 -8.15 6.47
CA HIS A 299 19.23 -6.77 6.46
C HIS A 299 20.30 -5.80 6.98
N PRO A 300 20.63 -4.70 6.24
CA PRO A 300 21.74 -3.80 6.59
C PRO A 300 21.63 -3.15 7.99
N ARG A 301 20.41 -2.98 8.50
CA ARG A 301 20.14 -2.33 9.81
C ARG A 301 19.70 -3.28 10.92
N ALA A 302 19.74 -4.60 10.68
CA ALA A 302 19.49 -5.59 11.72
C ALA A 302 20.75 -5.87 12.56
N LYS A 303 21.95 -5.83 11.95
CA LYS A 303 23.22 -6.21 12.59
C LYS A 303 23.64 -5.20 13.67
N LYS A 304 24.20 -5.71 14.81
CA LYS A 304 25.10 -4.95 15.66
C LYS A 304 26.35 -4.63 14.83
N ARG A 305 26.79 -3.38 14.81
CA ARG A 305 28.19 -3.06 14.57
C ARG A 305 28.93 -3.45 15.84
N ASP A 306 29.84 -4.40 15.74
CA ASP A 306 30.85 -4.68 16.76
C ASP A 306 31.71 -3.42 16.97
#